data_8db0a0d4abe770ee2a0ad1e9fb5efe3e
#
_entry.id   8db0a0d4abe770ee2a0ad1e9fb5efe3e
#
_cell.length_a   1.000
_cell.length_b   1.000
_cell.length_c   1.000
_cell.angle_alpha   90.00
_cell.angle_beta   90.00
_cell.angle_gamma   90.00
#
_symmetry.space_group_name_H-M   'P 1'
#
loop_
_entity.id
_entity.type
_entity.pdbx_description
1 polymer ?
#
loop_
_entity_poly.entity_id
_entity_poly.type
_entity_poly.pdbx_seq_one_letter_code
_entity_poly.pdbx_strand_id
1 'polypeptide(L)'
;MEIKFNGDFTVKKTAQEVYDFLVDPNRFCPLLPDYQSMEILDAKNFLVKLSVGISHIRGTAAVKMSLVEAERATRAVYEGKGDVPGGSASLRAGFDLQSSPGGETKVVWLGQSNVVGRIASLAGGMLEPLAKKNVQKLIDGLQKALG
;
A
#
# COMPACT_ATOMS: atom_id res chain seq x y z
N MET A 1 -11.10 -8.16 11.68
CA MET A 1 -11.76 -6.99 11.07
C MET A 1 -11.22 -6.79 9.68
N GLU A 2 -12.08 -6.85 8.69
CA GLU A 2 -11.69 -6.70 7.30
C GLU A 2 -11.98 -5.29 6.79
N ILE A 3 -11.02 -4.72 6.07
CA ILE A 3 -11.12 -3.38 5.48
C ILE A 3 -10.78 -3.51 4.00
N LYS A 4 -11.67 -3.01 3.12
CA LYS A 4 -11.50 -3.05 1.66
C LYS A 4 -11.73 -1.68 1.06
N PHE A 5 -10.84 -1.30 0.15
CA PHE A 5 -10.98 -0.10 -0.66
C PHE A 5 -10.59 -0.42 -2.10
N ASN A 6 -11.18 0.30 -3.03
CA ASN A 6 -10.79 0.24 -4.44
C ASN A 6 -11.00 1.60 -5.09
N GLY A 7 -10.41 1.78 -6.23
CA GLY A 7 -10.56 3.01 -6.97
C GLY A 7 -9.70 3.00 -8.22
N ASP A 8 -9.62 4.15 -8.85
CA ASP A 8 -8.75 4.36 -9.98
C ASP A 8 -8.24 5.80 -10.00
N PHE A 9 -7.15 6.00 -10.73
CA PHE A 9 -6.62 7.32 -11.02
C PHE A 9 -5.82 7.26 -12.32
N THR A 10 -5.62 8.40 -12.94
CA THR A 10 -4.87 8.52 -14.19
C THR A 10 -3.63 9.36 -13.98
N VAL A 11 -2.51 8.93 -14.57
CA VAL A 11 -1.24 9.65 -14.52
C VAL A 11 -0.70 9.85 -15.94
N LYS A 12 0.21 10.83 -16.10
CA LYS A 12 0.77 11.20 -17.41
C LYS A 12 2.02 10.40 -17.79
N LYS A 13 2.28 9.28 -17.13
CA LYS A 13 3.39 8.38 -17.43
C LYS A 13 2.89 7.17 -18.20
N THR A 14 3.80 6.52 -18.94
CA THR A 14 3.45 5.28 -19.64
C THR A 14 3.22 4.15 -18.65
N ALA A 15 2.52 3.10 -19.08
CA ALA A 15 2.28 1.93 -18.24
C ALA A 15 3.58 1.29 -17.77
N GLN A 16 4.62 1.29 -18.61
CA GLN A 16 5.93 0.77 -18.23
C GLN A 16 6.57 1.61 -17.12
N GLU A 17 6.51 2.92 -17.22
CA GLU A 17 7.08 3.82 -16.20
C GLU A 17 6.32 3.69 -14.88
N VAL A 18 5.00 3.58 -14.93
CA VAL A 18 4.16 3.36 -13.73
C VAL A 18 4.49 2.02 -13.10
N TYR A 19 4.58 0.97 -13.90
CA TYR A 19 4.94 -0.37 -13.43
C TYR A 19 6.31 -0.36 -12.72
N ASP A 20 7.31 0.22 -13.37
CA ASP A 20 8.67 0.28 -12.81
C ASP A 20 8.70 1.01 -11.47
N PHE A 21 7.86 2.02 -11.30
CA PHE A 21 7.73 2.72 -10.02
C PHE A 21 7.06 1.84 -8.96
N LEU A 22 5.97 1.17 -9.31
CA LEU A 22 5.16 0.39 -8.36
C LEU A 22 5.83 -0.90 -7.90
N VAL A 23 6.76 -1.46 -8.70
CA VAL A 23 7.48 -2.67 -8.30
C VAL A 23 8.82 -2.38 -7.62
N ASP A 24 9.17 -1.11 -7.45
CA ASP A 24 10.40 -0.69 -6.79
C ASP A 24 10.11 -0.11 -5.41
N PRO A 25 10.32 -0.88 -4.33
CA PRO A 25 10.05 -0.40 -2.97
C PRO A 25 10.85 0.85 -2.59
N ASN A 26 12.06 1.02 -3.13
CA ASN A 26 12.86 2.21 -2.86
C ASN A 26 12.18 3.49 -3.35
N ARG A 27 11.37 3.38 -4.39
CA ARG A 27 10.68 4.53 -4.99
C ARG A 27 9.32 4.80 -4.35
N PHE A 28 8.51 3.77 -4.07
CA PHE A 28 7.15 4.02 -3.55
C PHE A 28 7.03 3.99 -2.03
N CYS A 29 7.86 3.22 -1.30
CA CYS A 29 7.74 3.13 0.15
C CYS A 29 7.81 4.48 0.87
N PRO A 30 8.67 5.42 0.46
CA PRO A 30 8.70 6.75 1.10
C PRO A 30 7.39 7.53 0.98
N LEU A 31 6.49 7.14 0.07
CA LEU A 31 5.18 7.76 -0.08
C LEU A 31 4.14 7.20 0.90
N LEU A 32 4.45 6.09 1.57
CA LEU A 32 3.54 5.49 2.55
C LEU A 32 3.37 6.43 3.74
N PRO A 33 2.12 6.65 4.19
CA PRO A 33 1.88 7.45 5.38
C PRO A 33 2.58 6.85 6.61
N ASP A 34 3.18 7.73 7.42
CA ASP A 34 3.88 7.33 8.65
C ASP A 34 5.06 6.37 8.42
N TYR A 35 5.65 6.43 7.25
CA TYR A 35 6.81 5.62 6.88
C TYR A 35 8.00 5.91 7.80
N GLN A 36 8.62 4.85 8.33
CA GLN A 36 9.84 4.94 9.14
C GLN A 36 11.06 4.42 8.39
N SER A 37 10.99 3.18 7.93
CA SER A 37 12.12 2.52 7.27
C SER A 37 11.67 1.36 6.41
N MET A 38 12.58 0.90 5.55
CA MET A 38 12.35 -0.24 4.68
C MET A 38 13.65 -0.99 4.47
N GLU A 39 13.58 -2.31 4.42
CA GLU A 39 14.71 -3.18 4.18
C GLU A 39 14.37 -4.15 3.05
N ILE A 40 15.19 -4.17 2.01
CA ILE A 40 15.05 -5.15 0.92
C ILE A 40 15.60 -6.48 1.40
N LEU A 41 14.78 -7.53 1.36
CA LEU A 41 15.18 -8.88 1.75
C LEU A 41 15.66 -9.67 0.54
N ASP A 42 14.94 -9.57 -0.57
CA ASP A 42 15.31 -10.15 -1.86
C ASP A 42 14.54 -9.45 -2.99
N ALA A 43 14.60 -9.96 -4.20
CA ALA A 43 13.99 -9.34 -5.38
C ALA A 43 12.47 -9.16 -5.27
N LYS A 44 11.79 -9.94 -4.42
CA LYS A 44 10.32 -9.93 -4.30
C LYS A 44 9.83 -9.62 -2.90
N ASN A 45 10.73 -9.57 -1.92
CA ASN A 45 10.35 -9.42 -0.52
C ASN A 45 11.06 -8.24 0.12
N PHE A 46 10.33 -7.50 0.93
CA PHE A 46 10.89 -6.42 1.73
C PHE A 46 10.14 -6.27 3.04
N LEU A 47 10.81 -5.67 4.02
CA LEU A 47 10.23 -5.37 5.32
C LEU A 47 10.04 -3.86 5.42
N VAL A 48 8.82 -3.42 5.72
CA VAL A 48 8.53 -2.00 5.92
C VAL A 48 8.08 -1.75 7.34
N LYS A 49 8.54 -0.66 7.92
CA LYS A 49 8.14 -0.23 9.27
C LYS A 49 7.42 1.10 9.17
N LEU A 50 6.27 1.16 9.84
CA LEU A 50 5.38 2.31 9.85
C LEU A 50 5.04 2.68 11.30
N SER A 51 4.91 3.96 11.58
CA SER A 51 4.42 4.42 12.88
C SER A 51 2.92 4.21 12.97
N VAL A 52 2.46 3.73 14.11
CA VAL A 52 1.04 3.58 14.42
C VAL A 52 0.71 4.40 15.65
N GLY A 53 -0.30 5.25 15.53
CA GLY A 53 -0.83 6.03 16.66
C GLY A 53 -2.33 6.18 16.50
N ILE A 54 -3.11 5.37 17.23
CA ILE A 54 -4.57 5.41 17.18
C ILE A 54 -5.09 5.29 18.61
N SER A 55 -5.76 6.36 19.09
CA SER A 55 -6.15 6.46 20.49
C SER A 55 -4.90 6.34 21.37
N HIS A 56 -4.88 5.45 22.35
CA HIS A 56 -3.72 5.18 23.20
C HIS A 56 -2.85 4.01 22.71
N ILE A 57 -3.17 3.44 21.56
CA ILE A 57 -2.38 2.38 20.94
C ILE A 57 -1.31 3.04 20.07
N ARG A 58 -0.04 2.90 20.47
CA ARG A 58 1.09 3.53 19.78
C ARG A 58 2.24 2.55 19.66
N GLY A 59 2.98 2.67 18.58
CA GLY A 59 4.16 1.88 18.34
C GLY A 59 4.52 1.79 16.88
N THR A 60 5.24 0.75 16.52
CA THR A 60 5.69 0.49 15.16
C THR A 60 5.02 -0.77 14.60
N ALA A 61 4.49 -0.67 13.41
CA ALA A 61 4.05 -1.82 12.63
C ALA A 61 5.23 -2.29 11.78
N ALA A 62 5.53 -3.58 11.81
CA ALA A 62 6.57 -4.20 10.99
C ALA A 62 5.89 -5.20 10.05
N VAL A 63 5.88 -4.90 8.76
CA VAL A 63 5.14 -5.68 7.77
C VAL A 63 6.09 -6.23 6.72
N LYS A 64 6.08 -7.55 6.56
CA LYS A 64 6.81 -8.21 5.48
C LYS A 64 5.91 -8.24 4.25
N MET A 65 6.38 -7.60 3.18
CA MET A 65 5.68 -7.50 1.90
C MET A 65 6.30 -8.42 0.88
N SER A 66 5.46 -9.04 0.07
CA SER A 66 5.88 -9.93 -1.01
C SER A 66 5.17 -9.54 -2.31
N LEU A 67 5.93 -9.41 -3.39
CA LEU A 67 5.37 -9.21 -4.73
C LEU A 67 4.95 -10.58 -5.25
N VAL A 68 3.65 -10.88 -5.21
CA VAL A 68 3.12 -12.21 -5.54
C VAL A 68 2.66 -12.35 -6.98
N GLU A 69 2.33 -11.24 -7.64
CA GLU A 69 2.05 -11.21 -9.07
C GLU A 69 2.76 -10.01 -9.68
N ALA A 70 3.45 -10.22 -10.78
CA ALA A 70 4.12 -9.16 -11.50
C ALA A 70 4.06 -9.47 -12.99
N GLU A 71 3.24 -8.71 -13.71
CA GLU A 71 3.08 -8.81 -15.14
C GLU A 71 3.46 -7.46 -15.74
N ARG A 72 4.56 -7.44 -16.47
CA ARG A 72 5.21 -6.20 -16.90
C ARG A 72 4.24 -5.25 -17.60
N ALA A 73 4.25 -4.00 -17.14
CA ALA A 73 3.42 -2.90 -17.66
C ALA A 73 1.91 -3.15 -17.59
N THR A 74 1.47 -4.20 -16.89
CA THR A 74 0.07 -4.62 -16.84
C THR A 74 -0.47 -4.75 -15.43
N ARG A 75 0.28 -5.42 -14.53
CA ARG A 75 -0.25 -5.77 -13.21
C ARG A 75 0.86 -5.97 -12.19
N ALA A 76 0.61 -5.54 -10.97
CA ALA A 76 1.44 -5.84 -9.82
C ALA A 76 0.53 -6.10 -8.61
N VAL A 77 0.81 -7.17 -7.87
CA VAL A 77 0.06 -7.50 -6.65
C VAL A 77 1.03 -7.80 -5.52
N TYR A 78 0.81 -7.14 -4.39
CA TYR A 78 1.54 -7.37 -3.16
C TYR A 78 0.66 -8.05 -2.12
N GLU A 79 1.26 -8.92 -1.33
CA GLU A 79 0.67 -9.43 -0.10
C GLU A 79 1.61 -9.11 1.06
N GLY A 80 1.05 -8.82 2.22
CA GLY A 80 1.82 -8.50 3.41
C GLY A 80 1.25 -9.11 4.66
N LYS A 81 2.13 -9.40 5.61
CA LYS A 81 1.78 -9.86 6.95
C LYS A 81 2.71 -9.22 7.94
N GLY A 82 2.18 -8.87 9.10
CA GLY A 82 3.05 -8.30 10.11
C GLY A 82 2.37 -8.08 11.44
N ASP A 83 3.20 -7.68 12.38
CA ASP A 83 2.77 -7.31 13.71
C ASP A 83 2.49 -5.81 13.75
N VAL A 84 1.37 -5.47 14.38
CA VAL A 84 1.00 -4.09 14.65
C VAL A 84 0.84 -3.94 16.15
N PRO A 85 0.94 -2.72 16.70
CA PRO A 85 0.68 -2.53 18.12
C PRO A 85 -0.70 -3.06 18.50
N GLY A 86 -0.75 -4.00 19.44
CA GLY A 86 -1.99 -4.60 19.91
C GLY A 86 -2.56 -5.70 19.02
N GLY A 87 -1.78 -6.26 18.08
CA GLY A 87 -2.28 -7.36 17.25
C GLY A 87 -1.43 -7.68 16.03
N SER A 88 -2.10 -8.15 14.99
CA SER A 88 -1.46 -8.45 13.72
C SER A 88 -2.35 -8.04 12.55
N ALA A 89 -1.75 -7.91 11.38
CA ALA A 89 -2.47 -7.53 10.17
C ALA A 89 -1.94 -8.31 8.97
N SER A 90 -2.84 -8.63 8.06
CA SER A 90 -2.51 -9.08 6.71
C SER A 90 -3.08 -8.10 5.71
N LEU A 91 -2.44 -7.98 4.55
CA LEU A 91 -2.92 -7.08 3.52
C LEU A 91 -2.65 -7.62 2.12
N ARG A 92 -3.44 -7.15 1.18
CA ARG A 92 -3.26 -7.41 -0.24
C ARG A 92 -3.50 -6.10 -0.99
N ALA A 93 -2.58 -5.71 -1.85
CA ALA A 93 -2.69 -4.52 -2.67
C ALA A 93 -2.42 -4.88 -4.12
N GLY A 94 -3.36 -4.58 -5.00
CA GLY A 94 -3.25 -4.89 -6.42
C GLY A 94 -3.41 -3.64 -7.29
N PHE A 95 -2.64 -3.59 -8.38
CA PHE A 95 -2.68 -2.51 -9.35
C PHE A 95 -2.79 -3.11 -10.75
N ASP A 96 -3.83 -2.69 -11.49
CA ASP A 96 -3.99 -3.01 -12.91
C ASP A 96 -3.74 -1.75 -13.72
N LEU A 97 -2.91 -1.84 -14.74
CA LEU A 97 -2.48 -0.69 -15.55
C LEU A 97 -3.11 -0.77 -16.93
N GLN A 98 -3.78 0.30 -17.32
CA GLN A 98 -4.44 0.42 -18.62
C GLN A 98 -3.85 1.60 -19.37
N SER A 99 -3.19 1.34 -20.49
CA SER A 99 -2.67 2.39 -21.36
C SER A 99 -3.82 3.13 -22.03
N SER A 100 -3.70 4.46 -22.09
CA SER A 100 -4.66 5.33 -22.74
C SER A 100 -4.00 6.06 -23.91
N PRO A 101 -4.79 6.55 -24.89
CA PRO A 101 -4.25 7.40 -25.95
C PRO A 101 -3.52 8.61 -25.37
N GLY A 102 -2.41 9.00 -25.97
CA GLY A 102 -1.65 10.15 -25.52
C GLY A 102 -0.54 9.84 -24.48
N GLY A 103 -0.29 8.56 -24.21
CA GLY A 103 0.77 8.15 -23.29
C GLY A 103 0.39 8.22 -21.81
N GLU A 104 -0.88 8.37 -21.50
CA GLU A 104 -1.38 8.32 -20.13
C GLU A 104 -1.67 6.89 -19.70
N THR A 105 -1.71 6.67 -18.38
CA THR A 105 -2.03 5.36 -17.81
C THR A 105 -3.12 5.51 -16.77
N LYS A 106 -4.15 4.68 -16.87
CA LYS A 106 -5.16 4.52 -15.84
C LYS A 106 -4.72 3.41 -14.90
N VAL A 107 -4.63 3.72 -13.62
CA VAL A 107 -4.28 2.75 -12.58
C VAL A 107 -5.57 2.38 -11.85
N VAL A 108 -5.96 1.11 -11.96
CA VAL A 108 -7.09 0.56 -11.22
C VAL A 108 -6.52 -0.22 -10.05
N TRP A 109 -6.91 0.14 -8.84
CA TRP A 109 -6.29 -0.45 -7.65
C TRP A 109 -7.31 -1.04 -6.69
N LEU A 110 -6.84 -2.03 -5.93
CA LEU A 110 -7.59 -2.68 -4.86
C LEU A 110 -6.68 -2.82 -3.65
N GLY A 111 -7.19 -2.46 -2.48
CA GLY A 111 -6.50 -2.67 -1.22
C GLY A 111 -7.44 -3.37 -0.26
N GLN A 112 -6.95 -4.42 0.41
CA GLN A 112 -7.70 -5.07 1.48
C GLN A 112 -6.76 -5.45 2.61
N SER A 113 -7.30 -5.41 3.83
CA SER A 113 -6.56 -5.73 5.02
C SER A 113 -7.45 -6.46 6.01
N ASN A 114 -6.85 -7.38 6.76
CA ASN A 114 -7.52 -8.03 7.88
C ASN A 114 -6.70 -7.76 9.14
N VAL A 115 -7.31 -7.12 10.13
CA VAL A 115 -6.67 -6.73 11.39
C VAL A 115 -7.28 -7.57 12.51
N VAL A 116 -6.42 -8.22 13.30
CA VAL A 116 -6.85 -9.05 14.43
C VAL A 116 -6.10 -8.66 15.70
N GLY A 117 -6.72 -8.93 16.85
CA GLY A 117 -6.16 -8.64 18.17
C GLY A 117 -6.84 -7.47 18.86
N ARG A 118 -6.22 -6.99 19.93
CA ARG A 118 -6.77 -5.89 20.75
C ARG A 118 -7.02 -4.62 19.96
N ILE A 119 -6.18 -4.34 18.99
CA ILE A 119 -6.33 -3.14 18.15
C ILE A 119 -7.66 -3.15 17.39
N ALA A 120 -8.11 -4.31 16.91
CA ALA A 120 -9.39 -4.43 16.23
C ALA A 120 -10.57 -4.13 17.17
N SER A 121 -10.48 -4.56 18.42
CA SER A 121 -11.52 -4.35 19.42
C SER A 121 -11.53 -2.92 19.95
N LEU A 122 -10.36 -2.37 20.29
CA LEU A 122 -10.25 -1.06 20.92
C LEU A 122 -10.37 0.10 19.95
N ALA A 123 -9.91 -0.08 18.73
CA ALA A 123 -9.86 0.97 17.72
C ALA A 123 -10.78 0.68 16.52
N GLY A 124 -11.68 -0.32 16.61
CA GLY A 124 -12.50 -0.79 15.50
C GLY A 124 -13.26 0.31 14.77
N GLY A 125 -13.90 1.21 15.49
CA GLY A 125 -14.65 2.33 14.90
C GLY A 125 -13.76 3.42 14.28
N MET A 126 -12.46 3.41 14.58
CA MET A 126 -11.49 4.40 14.09
C MET A 126 -10.62 3.88 12.96
N LEU A 127 -10.50 2.54 12.82
CA LEU A 127 -9.59 1.93 11.85
C LEU A 127 -9.99 2.21 10.40
N GLU A 128 -11.25 2.04 10.06
CA GLU A 128 -11.68 2.23 8.67
C GLU A 128 -11.55 3.68 8.19
N PRO A 129 -11.99 4.70 8.95
CA PRO A 129 -11.76 6.10 8.58
C PRO A 129 -10.27 6.45 8.46
N LEU A 130 -9.44 5.93 9.35
CA LEU A 130 -8.00 6.16 9.30
C LEU A 130 -7.38 5.50 8.07
N ALA A 131 -7.75 4.25 7.78
CA ALA A 131 -7.28 3.53 6.60
C ALA A 131 -7.68 4.26 5.32
N LYS A 132 -8.91 4.76 5.25
CA LYS A 132 -9.39 5.55 4.11
C LYS A 132 -8.54 6.80 3.90
N LYS A 133 -8.26 7.53 4.97
CA LYS A 133 -7.42 8.71 4.94
C LYS A 133 -6.01 8.39 4.46
N ASN A 134 -5.43 7.31 4.96
CA ASN A 134 -4.07 6.90 4.60
C ASN A 134 -3.97 6.43 3.15
N VAL A 135 -4.97 5.69 2.67
CA VAL A 135 -5.05 5.28 1.26
C VAL A 135 -5.14 6.51 0.36
N GLN A 136 -5.95 7.50 0.72
CA GLN A 136 -6.06 8.73 -0.06
C GLN A 136 -4.73 9.50 -0.11
N LYS A 137 -4.01 9.56 1.00
CA LYS A 137 -2.68 10.19 1.03
C LYS A 137 -1.69 9.47 0.12
N LEU A 138 -1.72 8.14 0.10
CA LEU A 138 -0.86 7.36 -0.79
C LEU A 138 -1.21 7.62 -2.25
N ILE A 139 -2.48 7.60 -2.60
CA ILE A 139 -2.94 7.87 -3.97
C ILE A 139 -2.53 9.27 -4.42
N ASP A 140 -2.72 10.28 -3.55
CA ASP A 140 -2.30 11.65 -3.84
C ASP A 140 -0.78 11.74 -4.07
N GLY A 141 0.00 11.02 -3.24
CA GLY A 141 1.45 10.95 -3.40
C GLY A 141 1.88 10.27 -4.70
N LEU A 142 1.21 9.19 -5.09
CA LEU A 142 1.46 8.50 -6.35
C LEU A 142 1.14 9.39 -7.55
N GLN A 143 0.01 10.08 -7.53
CA GLN A 143 -0.37 11.00 -8.59
C GLN A 143 0.63 12.14 -8.72
N LYS A 144 1.13 12.66 -7.61
CA LYS A 144 2.13 13.71 -7.61
C LYS A 144 3.48 13.22 -8.13
N ALA A 145 3.90 12.02 -7.75
CA ALA A 145 5.17 11.44 -8.17
C ALA A 145 5.17 11.01 -9.64
N LEU A 146 4.02 10.54 -10.13
CA LEU A 146 3.88 10.02 -11.49
C LEU A 146 3.27 11.02 -12.48
N GLY A 147 2.95 12.15 -12.02
CA GLY A 147 2.50 13.18 -12.89
C GLY A 147 1.37 13.71 -13.14
#